data_2776ebeb42ed9d2bc90a604aa9f20ea7
#
_entry.id   2776ebeb42ed9d2bc90a604aa9f20ea7
#
_cell.length_a   1.000
_cell.length_b   1.000
_cell.length_c   1.000
_cell.angle_alpha   90.00
_cell.angle_beta   90.00
_cell.angle_gamma   90.00
#
_symmetry.space_group_name_H-M   'P 1'
#
loop_
_entity.id
_entity.type
_entity.pdbx_description
1 polymer ?
#
loop_
_entity_poly.entity_id
_entity_poly.type
_entity_poly.pdbx_seq_one_letter_code
_entity_poly.pdbx_strand_id
1 'polypeptide(L)'
;SSTLDITLVSPKGMGTCSVDLNGKSIERGKVLSVALESIEWVSVTNYYGKANSIIVAPGTTSVTVDCTPYYTTSLKYTYENHASDDSRLARSAKLLWNDVSTDFISNVSLSSDRKSFTATLNGQPGNAVVAIYDMEDPDAEDATILWSYHIWVTDVADQPFGVNSKGNSYTVMDRNLGAVSATPGDAGAIGLLYQWGRKDPFVTTSEIGKNTEAEMYDQSGVVSLKIESGSEERGTVAYSVRNPATYIKYSRSK
;
A
#
# COMPACT_ATOMS: atom_id res chain seq x y z
N SER A 1 32.44 18.99 -6.75
CA SER A 1 32.62 17.61 -6.24
C SER A 1 31.48 16.76 -6.74
N SER A 2 31.78 15.63 -7.37
CA SER A 2 30.77 14.67 -7.83
C SER A 2 30.70 13.56 -6.78
N THR A 3 29.62 13.51 -6.04
CA THR A 3 29.31 12.43 -5.10
C THR A 3 28.21 11.56 -5.67
N LEU A 4 28.31 10.26 -5.44
CA LEU A 4 27.25 9.30 -5.72
C LEU A 4 26.69 8.84 -4.36
N ASP A 5 25.43 9.14 -4.12
CA ASP A 5 24.73 8.66 -2.93
C ASP A 5 24.12 7.27 -3.22
N ILE A 6 24.49 6.30 -2.41
CA ILE A 6 24.02 4.92 -2.53
C ILE A 6 23.16 4.60 -1.32
N THR A 7 21.97 4.13 -1.56
CA THR A 7 21.08 3.59 -0.53
C THR A 7 21.04 2.07 -0.65
N LEU A 8 21.42 1.40 0.44
CA LEU A 8 21.34 -0.05 0.55
C LEU A 8 20.18 -0.43 1.47
N VAL A 9 19.36 -1.35 1.03
CA VAL A 9 18.22 -1.86 1.80
C VAL A 9 18.47 -3.33 2.12
N SER A 10 18.35 -3.70 3.38
CA SER A 10 18.47 -5.08 3.84
C SER A 10 17.38 -5.36 4.89
N PRO A 11 17.10 -6.63 5.19
CA PRO A 11 16.19 -7.00 6.28
C PRO A 11 16.59 -6.46 7.66
N LYS A 12 17.84 -6.01 7.80
CA LYS A 12 18.37 -5.48 9.06
C LYS A 12 18.34 -3.97 9.16
N GLY A 13 18.08 -3.28 8.05
CA GLY A 13 18.10 -1.85 8.04
C GLY A 13 18.29 -1.24 6.67
N MET A 14 18.22 0.07 6.62
CA MET A 14 18.58 0.89 5.48
C MET A 14 19.87 1.63 5.81
N GLY A 15 20.85 1.55 4.92
CA GLY A 15 22.12 2.25 5.05
C GLY A 15 22.31 3.21 3.88
N THR A 16 22.82 4.40 4.17
CA THR A 16 23.20 5.37 3.15
C THR A 16 24.70 5.59 3.22
N CYS A 17 25.33 5.73 2.07
CA CYS A 17 26.72 6.17 1.99
C CYS A 17 26.89 7.07 0.76
N SER A 18 27.77 8.05 0.88
CA SER A 18 28.16 8.91 -0.22
C SER A 18 29.55 8.52 -0.69
N VAL A 19 29.68 8.28 -1.98
CA VAL A 19 30.96 7.93 -2.61
C VAL A 19 31.48 9.13 -3.38
N ASP A 20 32.70 9.57 -3.07
CA ASP A 20 33.37 10.61 -3.84
C ASP A 20 33.85 10.04 -5.20
N LEU A 21 33.35 10.63 -6.27
CA LEU A 21 33.70 10.28 -7.64
C LEU A 21 34.79 11.17 -8.23
N ASN A 22 35.42 12.05 -7.45
CA ASN A 22 36.48 12.93 -7.95
C ASN A 22 37.60 12.12 -8.58
N GLY A 23 37.91 12.43 -9.82
CA GLY A 23 38.94 11.72 -10.60
C GLY A 23 38.51 10.34 -11.15
N LYS A 24 37.25 9.93 -10.96
CA LYS A 24 36.69 8.72 -11.57
C LYS A 24 35.73 9.08 -12.71
N SER A 25 35.84 8.40 -13.83
CA SER A 25 34.92 8.56 -14.94
C SER A 25 33.97 7.35 -15.01
N ILE A 26 32.68 7.62 -15.22
CA ILE A 26 31.69 6.58 -15.51
C ILE A 26 31.61 6.46 -17.03
N GLU A 27 32.12 5.37 -17.56
CA GLU A 27 32.10 5.09 -19.00
C GLU A 27 31.06 4.02 -19.35
N ARG A 28 30.36 4.23 -20.44
CA ARG A 28 29.36 3.26 -20.92
C ARG A 28 30.00 1.89 -21.19
N GLY A 29 29.44 0.84 -20.57
CA GLY A 29 29.91 -0.54 -20.76
C GLY A 29 31.09 -0.92 -19.86
N LYS A 30 31.55 -0.05 -18.97
CA LYS A 30 32.57 -0.36 -17.96
C LYS A 30 31.98 -0.50 -16.58
N VAL A 31 32.55 -1.37 -15.76
CA VAL A 31 32.21 -1.53 -14.34
C VAL A 31 33.09 -0.62 -13.52
N LEU A 32 32.49 0.28 -12.77
CA LEU A 32 33.16 1.07 -11.75
C LEU A 32 33.02 0.37 -10.39
N SER A 33 34.13 -0.16 -9.87
CA SER A 33 34.15 -0.71 -8.52
C SER A 33 34.49 0.39 -7.53
N VAL A 34 33.64 0.58 -6.53
CA VAL A 34 33.87 1.49 -5.42
C VAL A 34 33.82 0.72 -4.11
N ALA A 35 34.80 0.98 -3.23
CA ALA A 35 34.76 0.45 -1.87
C ALA A 35 33.84 1.34 -1.02
N LEU A 36 32.94 0.72 -0.28
CA LEU A 36 32.11 1.39 0.72
C LEU A 36 32.84 1.29 2.06
N GLU A 37 33.44 2.37 2.50
CA GLU A 37 34.29 2.38 3.72
C GLU A 37 33.47 2.44 5.01
N SER A 38 32.30 3.07 4.97
CA SER A 38 31.35 3.10 6.09
C SER A 38 29.93 3.20 5.59
N ILE A 39 29.05 2.41 6.20
CA ILE A 39 27.62 2.49 5.98
C ILE A 39 26.97 2.77 7.33
N GLU A 40 26.34 3.91 7.47
CA GLU A 40 25.49 4.16 8.63
C GLU A 40 24.17 3.42 8.43
N TRP A 41 23.99 2.36 9.21
CA TRP A 41 22.75 1.58 9.19
C TRP A 41 21.75 2.21 10.15
N VAL A 42 20.65 2.71 9.59
CA VAL A 42 19.49 3.10 10.38
C VAL A 42 18.61 1.86 10.55
N SER A 43 18.31 1.50 11.78
CA SER A 43 17.41 0.38 12.06
C SER A 43 16.06 0.65 11.40
N VAL A 44 15.66 -0.24 10.49
CA VAL A 44 14.40 -0.13 9.70
C VAL A 44 13.21 -0.70 10.46
N THR A 45 13.30 -0.88 11.76
CA THR A 45 12.16 -1.35 12.56
C THR A 45 10.88 -0.55 12.32
N ASN A 46 11.01 0.64 11.73
CA ASN A 46 9.87 1.49 11.36
C ASN A 46 9.57 1.52 9.85
N TYR A 47 10.47 1.05 8.98
CA TYR A 47 10.28 1.15 7.53
C TYR A 47 9.40 0.03 6.97
N TYR A 48 9.56 -1.19 7.49
CA TYR A 48 8.69 -2.33 7.22
C TYR A 48 7.69 -2.57 8.34
N GLY A 49 7.71 -1.75 9.37
CA GLY A 49 6.99 -1.99 10.62
C GLY A 49 5.49 -1.80 10.56
N LYS A 50 4.96 -1.23 9.46
CA LYS A 50 3.50 -1.05 9.33
C LYS A 50 3.08 -1.29 7.90
N ALA A 51 2.54 -2.47 7.69
CA ALA A 51 1.94 -2.87 6.44
C ALA A 51 0.78 -1.92 6.07
N ASN A 52 0.58 -1.71 4.77
CA ASN A 52 -0.58 -0.97 4.27
C ASN A 52 -1.88 -1.77 4.41
N SER A 53 -1.77 -3.10 4.52
CA SER A 53 -2.89 -4.01 4.76
C SER A 53 -2.96 -4.38 6.23
N ILE A 54 -4.12 -4.16 6.81
CA ILE A 54 -4.43 -4.41 8.23
C ILE A 54 -5.29 -5.65 8.29
N ILE A 55 -4.76 -6.75 8.84
CA ILE A 55 -5.52 -7.98 9.04
C ILE A 55 -6.34 -7.86 10.30
N VAL A 56 -7.62 -8.19 10.18
CA VAL A 56 -8.62 -8.12 11.25
C VAL A 56 -9.34 -9.47 11.33
N ALA A 57 -9.48 -10.01 12.53
CA ALA A 57 -10.20 -11.27 12.70
C ALA A 57 -11.70 -11.13 12.40
N PRO A 58 -12.36 -12.13 11.78
CA PRO A 58 -13.80 -12.16 11.62
C PRO A 58 -14.54 -12.01 12.96
N GLY A 59 -15.66 -11.31 12.95
CA GLY A 59 -16.42 -10.98 14.16
C GLY A 59 -15.94 -9.71 14.88
N THR A 60 -14.85 -9.10 14.43
CA THR A 60 -14.40 -7.80 14.96
C THR A 60 -15.33 -6.69 14.47
N THR A 61 -15.82 -5.87 15.39
CA THR A 61 -16.78 -4.80 15.09
C THR A 61 -16.15 -3.41 14.99
N SER A 62 -14.87 -3.29 15.30
CA SER A 62 -14.16 -2.02 15.21
C SER A 62 -12.66 -2.25 15.05
N VAL A 63 -12.02 -1.46 14.21
CA VAL A 63 -10.55 -1.45 14.05
C VAL A 63 -10.04 -0.01 14.09
N THR A 64 -8.99 0.20 14.86
CA THR A 64 -8.27 1.49 14.88
C THR A 64 -6.95 1.34 14.15
N VAL A 65 -6.73 2.17 13.16
CA VAL A 65 -5.54 2.17 12.30
C VAL A 65 -4.67 3.37 12.61
N ASP A 66 -3.42 3.11 12.95
CA ASP A 66 -2.43 4.14 13.25
C ASP A 66 -1.93 4.81 11.95
N CYS A 67 -2.14 6.11 11.83
CA CYS A 67 -1.70 6.93 10.69
C CYS A 67 -0.32 7.57 10.92
N THR A 68 0.28 7.43 12.11
CA THR A 68 1.58 8.05 12.41
C THR A 68 2.71 7.64 11.46
N PRO A 69 2.76 6.41 10.90
CA PRO A 69 3.75 6.06 9.89
C PRO A 69 3.68 6.92 8.63
N TYR A 70 2.51 7.40 8.24
CA TYR A 70 2.37 8.33 7.12
C TYR A 70 3.06 9.67 7.41
N TYR A 71 3.01 10.14 8.66
CA TYR A 71 3.60 11.42 9.08
C TYR A 71 5.11 11.35 9.27
N THR A 72 5.71 10.16 9.24
CA THR A 72 7.15 10.00 9.41
C THR A 72 7.90 10.28 8.10
N THR A 73 9.06 10.88 8.21
CA THR A 73 9.93 11.24 7.06
C THR A 73 10.24 10.03 6.16
N SER A 74 10.28 8.83 6.71
CA SER A 74 10.62 7.61 5.96
C SER A 74 9.56 7.20 4.93
N LEU A 75 8.27 7.32 5.22
CA LEU A 75 7.23 7.06 4.23
C LEU A 75 7.17 8.12 3.15
N LYS A 76 7.40 9.37 3.50
CA LYS A 76 7.51 10.50 2.58
C LYS A 76 8.61 10.28 1.54
N TYR A 77 9.77 9.81 1.98
CA TYR A 77 10.91 9.55 1.10
C TYR A 77 10.66 8.45 0.08
N THR A 78 9.83 7.47 0.41
CA THR A 78 9.62 6.30 -0.45
C THR A 78 8.68 6.60 -1.60
N TYR A 79 7.72 7.49 -1.40
CA TYR A 79 6.61 7.65 -2.34
C TYR A 79 6.52 9.02 -2.99
N GLU A 80 7.12 10.03 -2.42
CA GLU A 80 7.16 11.37 -3.02
C GLU A 80 8.43 12.09 -2.60
N ASN A 81 9.09 12.76 -3.53
CA ASN A 81 10.12 13.76 -3.23
C ASN A 81 9.51 15.02 -2.55
N HIS A 82 8.47 14.86 -1.78
CA HIS A 82 7.78 15.93 -1.06
C HIS A 82 8.29 16.09 0.37
N ALA A 83 9.58 15.94 0.56
CA ALA A 83 10.20 16.08 1.88
C ALA A 83 10.00 17.47 2.52
N SER A 84 9.54 18.45 1.77
CA SER A 84 9.53 19.83 2.26
C SER A 84 8.17 20.35 2.72
N ASP A 85 7.04 19.69 2.40
CA ASP A 85 5.73 20.35 2.57
C ASP A 85 4.71 19.57 3.40
N ASP A 86 5.16 18.64 4.20
CA ASP A 86 4.24 17.70 4.77
C ASP A 86 3.95 17.89 6.25
N SER A 87 3.68 19.11 6.59
CA SER A 87 2.90 19.46 7.77
C SER A 87 1.40 19.10 7.62
N ARG A 88 0.99 18.53 6.46
CA ARG A 88 -0.40 18.16 6.21
C ARG A 88 -0.78 16.92 7.01
N LEU A 89 -1.31 17.14 8.19
CA LEU A 89 -1.99 16.10 8.96
C LEU A 89 -3.33 15.78 8.29
N ALA A 90 -3.75 14.52 8.38
CA ALA A 90 -5.09 14.12 7.98
C ALA A 90 -6.16 15.01 8.64
N ARG A 91 -7.16 15.41 7.90
CA ARG A 91 -8.29 16.20 8.40
C ARG A 91 -9.58 15.41 8.36
N SER A 92 -9.67 14.41 7.47
CA SER A 92 -10.77 13.47 7.42
C SER A 92 -10.29 12.08 7.00
N ALA A 93 -11.17 11.10 7.15
CA ALA A 93 -10.98 9.74 6.67
C ALA A 93 -12.30 9.24 6.06
N LYS A 94 -12.22 8.50 4.94
CA LYS A 94 -13.39 8.04 4.21
C LYS A 94 -13.16 6.64 3.64
N LEU A 95 -14.22 5.82 3.67
CA LEU A 95 -14.28 4.56 2.92
C LEU A 95 -14.30 4.86 1.42
N LEU A 96 -13.35 4.29 0.67
CA LEU A 96 -13.34 4.39 -0.78
C LEU A 96 -14.16 3.28 -1.42
N TRP A 97 -13.99 2.06 -0.93
CA TRP A 97 -14.75 0.89 -1.37
C TRP A 97 -14.58 -0.28 -0.39
N ASN A 98 -15.51 -1.21 -0.45
CA ASN A 98 -15.42 -2.55 0.10
C ASN A 98 -16.05 -3.57 -0.88
N ASP A 99 -15.78 -4.86 -0.69
CA ASP A 99 -16.24 -5.95 -1.55
C ASP A 99 -17.36 -6.80 -0.92
N VAL A 100 -18.02 -6.29 0.12
CA VAL A 100 -19.05 -7.07 0.87
C VAL A 100 -20.43 -6.46 0.74
N SER A 101 -20.64 -5.24 1.27
CA SER A 101 -21.97 -4.60 1.34
C SER A 101 -21.88 -3.16 1.84
N THR A 102 -22.96 -2.42 1.74
CA THR A 102 -23.03 -1.01 2.20
C THR A 102 -22.84 -0.85 3.72
N ASP A 103 -23.07 -1.90 4.50
CA ASP A 103 -22.92 -1.91 5.96
C ASP A 103 -21.63 -2.58 6.45
N PHE A 104 -20.79 -3.08 5.54
CA PHE A 104 -19.50 -3.68 5.90
C PHE A 104 -18.63 -2.75 6.73
N ILE A 105 -18.53 -1.48 6.31
CA ILE A 105 -17.99 -0.38 7.12
C ILE A 105 -19.05 0.69 7.24
N SER A 106 -19.69 0.77 8.41
CA SER A 106 -20.79 1.70 8.65
C SER A 106 -20.33 3.10 9.03
N ASN A 107 -19.12 3.23 9.56
CA ASN A 107 -18.54 4.53 9.93
C ASN A 107 -17.02 4.50 9.86
N VAL A 108 -16.44 5.64 9.45
CA VAL A 108 -15.01 5.93 9.54
C VAL A 108 -14.85 7.27 10.22
N SER A 109 -14.09 7.32 11.30
CA SER A 109 -13.84 8.54 12.05
C SER A 109 -12.36 8.74 12.35
N LEU A 110 -11.84 9.94 12.08
CA LEU A 110 -10.49 10.34 12.43
C LEU A 110 -10.42 10.70 13.93
N SER A 111 -9.34 10.32 14.61
CA SER A 111 -9.10 10.72 16.01
C SER A 111 -8.87 12.24 16.12
N SER A 112 -9.19 12.82 17.26
CA SER A 112 -9.01 14.27 17.50
C SER A 112 -7.56 14.72 17.41
N ASP A 113 -6.61 13.83 17.72
CA ASP A 113 -5.18 14.09 17.56
C ASP A 113 -4.66 13.79 16.14
N ARG A 114 -5.56 13.34 15.24
CA ARG A 114 -5.29 13.03 13.82
C ARG A 114 -4.25 11.93 13.59
N LYS A 115 -3.93 11.13 14.61
CA LYS A 115 -2.92 10.09 14.53
C LYS A 115 -3.48 8.73 14.15
N SER A 116 -4.78 8.56 14.21
CA SER A 116 -5.45 7.30 13.85
C SER A 116 -6.83 7.56 13.30
N PHE A 117 -7.36 6.59 12.57
CA PHE A 117 -8.80 6.53 12.30
C PHE A 117 -9.38 5.22 12.86
N THR A 118 -10.66 5.25 13.17
CA THR A 118 -11.41 4.07 13.57
C THR A 118 -12.48 3.77 12.52
N ALA A 119 -12.54 2.52 12.08
CA ALA A 119 -13.58 2.01 11.22
C ALA A 119 -14.50 1.06 12.00
N THR A 120 -15.81 1.24 11.90
CA THR A 120 -16.82 0.36 12.48
C THR A 120 -17.22 -0.68 11.44
N LEU A 121 -17.03 -1.96 11.78
CA LEU A 121 -17.19 -3.12 10.91
C LEU A 121 -18.45 -3.91 11.28
N ASN A 122 -19.06 -4.59 10.30
CA ASN A 122 -20.10 -5.59 10.58
C ASN A 122 -19.56 -6.97 10.97
N GLY A 123 -18.22 -7.15 10.93
CA GLY A 123 -17.52 -8.37 11.33
C GLY A 123 -17.50 -9.50 10.31
N GLN A 124 -18.07 -9.33 9.13
CA GLN A 124 -17.98 -10.32 8.05
C GLN A 124 -16.58 -10.34 7.43
N PRO A 125 -16.13 -11.50 6.90
CA PRO A 125 -14.92 -11.55 6.08
C PRO A 125 -15.07 -10.69 4.83
N GLY A 126 -13.99 -9.98 4.44
CA GLY A 126 -13.99 -9.12 3.26
C GLY A 126 -12.87 -8.10 3.27
N ASN A 127 -12.90 -7.22 2.31
CA ASN A 127 -11.88 -6.21 2.08
C ASN A 127 -12.49 -4.81 1.96
N ALA A 128 -11.75 -3.84 2.46
CA ALA A 128 -12.07 -2.43 2.27
C ALA A 128 -10.82 -1.57 2.11
N VAL A 129 -10.94 -0.48 1.41
CA VAL A 129 -9.91 0.56 1.34
C VAL A 129 -10.46 1.85 1.93
N VAL A 130 -9.76 2.36 2.94
CA VAL A 130 -10.05 3.63 3.61
C VAL A 130 -8.93 4.61 3.31
N ALA A 131 -9.28 5.83 2.94
CA ALA A 131 -8.31 6.91 2.69
C ALA A 131 -8.37 7.99 3.76
N ILE A 132 -7.23 8.64 4.01
CA ILE A 132 -7.12 9.86 4.79
C ILE A 132 -6.88 11.05 3.85
N TYR A 133 -7.46 12.20 4.18
CA TYR A 133 -7.50 13.39 3.33
C TYR A 133 -6.93 14.62 4.04
N ASP A 134 -6.47 15.58 3.24
CA ASP A 134 -5.94 16.87 3.71
C ASP A 134 -7.02 17.92 4.01
N MET A 135 -8.29 17.63 3.75
CA MET A 135 -9.44 18.51 4.02
C MET A 135 -10.46 17.85 4.95
N GLU A 136 -11.24 18.66 5.65
CA GLU A 136 -12.29 18.17 6.56
C GLU A 136 -13.46 17.54 5.79
N ASP A 137 -13.77 18.10 4.63
CA ASP A 137 -14.71 17.50 3.67
C ASP A 137 -13.91 16.67 2.64
N PRO A 138 -13.97 15.33 2.70
CA PRO A 138 -13.26 14.47 1.76
C PRO A 138 -13.86 14.49 0.34
N ASP A 139 -15.04 15.06 0.17
CA ASP A 139 -15.75 15.19 -1.12
C ASP A 139 -15.59 16.58 -1.76
N ALA A 140 -14.84 17.48 -1.12
CA ALA A 140 -14.49 18.77 -1.72
C ALA A 140 -13.67 18.57 -3.00
N GLU A 141 -13.88 19.43 -4.00
CA GLU A 141 -13.23 19.32 -5.32
C GLU A 141 -11.71 19.32 -5.26
N ASP A 142 -11.13 20.02 -4.29
CA ASP A 142 -9.70 20.15 -4.07
C ASP A 142 -9.16 19.24 -2.94
N ALA A 143 -10.00 18.36 -2.36
CA ALA A 143 -9.57 17.38 -1.37
C ALA A 143 -8.58 16.39 -1.97
N THR A 144 -7.44 16.23 -1.32
CA THR A 144 -6.37 15.33 -1.76
C THR A 144 -6.23 14.15 -0.82
N ILE A 145 -6.17 12.95 -1.38
CA ILE A 145 -5.82 11.75 -0.62
C ILE A 145 -4.33 11.83 -0.23
N LEU A 146 -4.09 11.79 1.06
CA LEU A 146 -2.74 11.75 1.63
C LEU A 146 -2.19 10.32 1.65
N TRP A 147 -3.03 9.35 2.04
CA TRP A 147 -2.70 7.94 2.11
C TRP A 147 -3.97 7.10 2.12
N SER A 148 -3.82 5.78 1.86
CA SER A 148 -4.91 4.82 1.97
C SER A 148 -4.44 3.53 2.62
N TYR A 149 -5.36 2.85 3.29
CA TYR A 149 -5.13 1.63 4.05
C TYR A 149 -6.12 0.56 3.59
N HIS A 150 -5.62 -0.65 3.42
CA HIS A 150 -6.43 -1.82 3.13
C HIS A 150 -6.78 -2.51 4.45
N ILE A 151 -8.06 -2.65 4.75
CA ILE A 151 -8.59 -3.44 5.87
C ILE A 151 -9.03 -4.78 5.29
N TRP A 152 -8.44 -5.86 5.80
CA TRP A 152 -8.72 -7.21 5.35
C TRP A 152 -9.22 -8.04 6.53
N VAL A 153 -10.54 -8.28 6.55
CA VAL A 153 -11.19 -9.10 7.58
C VAL A 153 -11.10 -10.56 7.14
N THR A 154 -10.26 -11.33 7.83
CA THR A 154 -9.95 -12.71 7.47
C THR A 154 -9.37 -13.48 8.64
N ASP A 155 -9.47 -14.80 8.58
CA ASP A 155 -8.88 -15.75 9.51
C ASP A 155 -7.55 -16.35 8.98
N VAL A 156 -6.81 -15.58 8.19
CA VAL A 156 -5.54 -16.03 7.59
C VAL A 156 -4.60 -16.62 8.65
N ALA A 157 -3.98 -17.73 8.29
CA ALA A 157 -3.02 -18.41 9.14
C ALA A 157 -1.66 -18.54 8.45
N ASP A 158 -0.60 -18.50 9.25
CA ASP A 158 0.75 -18.77 8.78
C ASP A 158 0.95 -20.29 8.60
N GLN A 159 1.51 -20.68 7.46
CA GLN A 159 1.83 -22.06 7.14
C GLN A 159 3.34 -22.23 7.01
N PRO A 160 3.94 -23.29 7.62
CA PRO A 160 5.33 -23.63 7.37
C PRO A 160 5.54 -23.96 5.89
N PHE A 161 6.47 -23.28 5.24
CA PHE A 161 6.79 -23.52 3.82
C PHE A 161 8.01 -24.44 3.64
N GLY A 162 8.80 -24.61 4.68
CA GLY A 162 9.98 -25.48 4.67
C GLY A 162 11.26 -24.73 5.03
N VAL A 163 12.39 -25.43 4.81
CA VAL A 163 13.72 -24.93 5.15
C VAL A 163 14.57 -24.93 3.88
N ASN A 164 15.24 -23.83 3.59
CA ASN A 164 16.13 -23.76 2.44
C ASN A 164 17.46 -24.50 2.68
N SER A 165 18.30 -24.60 1.64
CA SER A 165 19.61 -25.27 1.72
C SER A 165 20.58 -24.61 2.72
N LYS A 166 20.30 -23.40 3.22
CA LYS A 166 21.09 -22.70 4.23
C LYS A 166 20.52 -22.85 5.65
N GLY A 167 19.47 -23.66 5.84
CA GLY A 167 18.85 -23.89 7.14
C GLY A 167 17.84 -22.81 7.57
N ASN A 168 17.49 -21.86 6.71
CA ASN A 168 16.49 -20.84 7.05
C ASN A 168 15.07 -21.41 6.87
N SER A 169 14.24 -21.27 7.91
CA SER A 169 12.82 -21.62 7.86
C SER A 169 12.02 -20.46 7.29
N TYR A 170 10.97 -20.78 6.54
CA TYR A 170 10.03 -19.82 5.96
C TYR A 170 8.61 -20.17 6.37
N THR A 171 7.80 -19.13 6.54
CA THR A 171 6.35 -19.24 6.65
C THR A 171 5.72 -18.43 5.52
N VAL A 172 4.56 -18.88 5.06
CA VAL A 172 3.73 -18.20 4.06
C VAL A 172 2.31 -18.13 4.58
N MET A 173 1.53 -17.21 4.06
CA MET A 173 0.10 -17.20 4.32
C MET A 173 -0.56 -18.42 3.65
N ASP A 174 -1.64 -18.92 4.23
CA ASP A 174 -2.41 -20.05 3.71
C ASP A 174 -3.25 -19.70 2.46
N ARG A 175 -3.29 -18.44 2.09
CA ARG A 175 -4.14 -17.90 1.01
C ARG A 175 -3.51 -16.69 0.31
N ASN A 176 -4.08 -16.31 -0.84
CA ASN A 176 -3.71 -15.09 -1.57
C ASN A 176 -4.07 -13.83 -0.77
N LEU A 177 -3.36 -12.73 -1.03
CA LEU A 177 -3.67 -11.43 -0.43
C LEU A 177 -5.11 -11.00 -0.77
N GLY A 178 -5.87 -10.64 0.25
CA GLY A 178 -7.27 -10.26 0.12
C GLY A 178 -8.25 -11.44 -0.02
N ALA A 179 -7.78 -12.68 -0.02
CA ALA A 179 -8.68 -13.84 -0.06
C ALA A 179 -9.39 -14.05 1.29
N VAL A 180 -10.68 -14.33 1.24
CA VAL A 180 -11.50 -14.61 2.43
C VAL A 180 -11.67 -16.12 2.68
N SER A 181 -11.11 -16.95 1.82
CA SER A 181 -11.10 -18.40 1.94
C SER A 181 -9.72 -18.98 1.57
N ALA A 182 -9.32 -20.05 2.24
CA ALA A 182 -8.15 -20.87 1.88
C ALA A 182 -8.54 -22.12 1.08
N THR A 183 -9.84 -22.35 0.84
CA THR A 183 -10.34 -23.59 0.20
C THR A 183 -10.08 -23.53 -1.31
N PRO A 184 -9.32 -24.48 -1.90
CA PRO A 184 -9.12 -24.55 -3.34
C PRO A 184 -10.44 -24.67 -4.11
N GLY A 185 -10.60 -23.84 -5.15
CA GLY A 185 -11.82 -23.81 -5.97
C GLY A 185 -12.95 -22.93 -5.44
N ASP A 186 -12.81 -22.38 -4.24
CA ASP A 186 -13.72 -21.36 -3.72
C ASP A 186 -13.45 -20.01 -4.39
N ALA A 187 -14.51 -19.29 -4.76
CA ALA A 187 -14.39 -17.94 -5.30
C ALA A 187 -13.67 -16.97 -4.32
N GLY A 188 -13.92 -17.14 -3.03
CA GLY A 188 -13.24 -16.38 -1.96
C GLY A 188 -11.73 -16.62 -1.84
N ALA A 189 -11.19 -17.67 -2.49
CA ALA A 189 -9.76 -17.96 -2.50
C ALA A 189 -8.96 -17.18 -3.57
N ILE A 190 -9.63 -16.49 -4.47
CA ILE A 190 -8.98 -15.74 -5.56
C ILE A 190 -8.13 -14.58 -4.99
N GLY A 191 -8.66 -13.86 -4.02
CA GLY A 191 -8.03 -12.66 -3.45
C GLY A 191 -8.21 -11.43 -4.34
N LEU A 192 -7.38 -10.42 -4.07
CA LEU A 192 -7.43 -9.13 -4.75
C LEU A 192 -6.33 -8.99 -5.80
N LEU A 193 -6.53 -8.10 -6.76
CA LEU A 193 -5.54 -7.76 -7.78
C LEU A 193 -4.67 -6.60 -7.30
N TYR A 194 -3.38 -6.69 -7.64
CA TYR A 194 -2.41 -5.63 -7.38
C TYR A 194 -1.73 -5.22 -8.68
N GLN A 195 -1.63 -3.93 -8.92
CA GLN A 195 -0.84 -3.42 -10.02
C GLN A 195 0.63 -3.23 -9.58
N TRP A 196 1.55 -3.54 -10.48
CA TRP A 196 2.97 -3.33 -10.22
C TRP A 196 3.27 -1.87 -9.83
N GLY A 197 4.01 -1.70 -8.75
CA GLY A 197 4.38 -0.38 -8.22
C GLY A 197 3.27 0.33 -7.44
N ARG A 198 2.13 -0.32 -7.18
CA ARG A 198 1.03 0.24 -6.39
C ARG A 198 0.86 -0.53 -5.09
N LYS A 199 0.48 0.19 -4.05
CA LYS A 199 0.28 -0.37 -2.71
C LYS A 199 -1.15 -0.86 -2.44
N ASP A 200 -2.12 -0.33 -3.20
CA ASP A 200 -3.54 -0.59 -2.96
C ASP A 200 -4.06 -1.72 -3.85
N PRO A 201 -4.95 -2.57 -3.29
CA PRO A 201 -5.59 -3.64 -4.02
C PRO A 201 -6.79 -3.15 -4.85
N PHE A 202 -7.19 -4.02 -5.80
CA PHE A 202 -8.39 -3.85 -6.61
C PHE A 202 -9.21 -5.13 -6.60
N VAL A 203 -10.52 -5.00 -6.62
CA VAL A 203 -11.41 -6.13 -6.87
C VAL A 203 -11.25 -6.62 -8.31
N THR A 204 -11.53 -7.91 -8.54
CA THR A 204 -11.57 -8.48 -9.87
C THR A 204 -12.87 -8.06 -10.54
N THR A 205 -12.78 -7.36 -11.68
CA THR A 205 -13.94 -7.03 -12.53
C THR A 205 -13.77 -7.66 -13.91
N SER A 206 -14.86 -7.76 -14.68
CA SER A 206 -14.83 -8.26 -16.06
C SER A 206 -13.87 -7.48 -16.98
N GLU A 207 -13.61 -6.23 -16.67
CA GLU A 207 -12.70 -5.37 -17.45
C GLU A 207 -11.22 -5.60 -17.18
N ILE A 208 -10.88 -6.07 -15.98
CA ILE A 208 -9.49 -6.29 -15.54
C ILE A 208 -9.17 -7.73 -15.19
N GLY A 209 -10.18 -8.59 -15.03
CA GLY A 209 -10.06 -10.03 -14.79
C GLY A 209 -11.16 -10.80 -15.52
N LYS A 210 -10.85 -11.97 -16.02
CA LYS A 210 -11.74 -12.65 -16.98
C LYS A 210 -12.91 -13.44 -16.38
N ASN A 211 -13.00 -13.65 -15.06
CA ASN A 211 -13.87 -14.71 -14.55
C ASN A 211 -14.75 -14.38 -13.35
N THR A 212 -14.65 -13.21 -12.75
CA THR A 212 -15.52 -12.84 -11.62
C THR A 212 -15.76 -11.35 -11.62
N GLU A 213 -17.01 -10.95 -11.61
CA GLU A 213 -17.40 -9.59 -11.30
C GLU A 213 -17.61 -9.51 -9.79
N ALA A 214 -16.68 -8.86 -9.09
CA ALA A 214 -16.91 -8.49 -7.72
C ALA A 214 -17.53 -7.09 -7.70
N GLU A 215 -18.64 -6.95 -7.00
CA GLU A 215 -19.23 -5.65 -6.75
C GLU A 215 -18.42 -4.91 -5.70
N MET A 216 -18.34 -3.60 -5.87
CA MET A 216 -17.77 -2.69 -4.88
C MET A 216 -18.89 -1.84 -4.28
N TYR A 217 -18.74 -1.55 -3.00
CA TYR A 217 -19.72 -0.77 -2.25
C TYR A 217 -19.00 0.36 -1.48
N ASP A 218 -19.67 1.47 -1.33
CA ASP A 218 -19.43 2.42 -0.26
C ASP A 218 -20.65 2.49 0.67
N GLN A 219 -20.70 3.47 1.54
CA GLN A 219 -21.82 3.64 2.46
C GLN A 219 -23.12 4.08 1.76
N SER A 220 -23.06 4.56 0.52
CA SER A 220 -24.21 5.06 -0.25
C SER A 220 -24.76 4.04 -1.24
N GLY A 221 -24.00 2.99 -1.57
CA GLY A 221 -24.45 1.97 -2.51
C GLY A 221 -23.33 1.28 -3.27
N VAL A 222 -23.66 0.77 -4.45
CA VAL A 222 -22.71 0.16 -5.37
C VAL A 222 -21.86 1.25 -6.02
N VAL A 223 -20.55 1.06 -5.98
CA VAL A 223 -19.58 1.94 -6.67
C VAL A 223 -18.86 1.18 -7.78
N SER A 224 -18.46 1.91 -8.81
CA SER A 224 -17.74 1.34 -9.94
C SER A 224 -16.23 1.60 -9.81
N LEU A 225 -15.44 0.61 -10.21
CA LEU A 225 -14.00 0.79 -10.32
C LEU A 225 -13.70 1.86 -11.39
N LYS A 226 -12.95 2.89 -11.00
CA LYS A 226 -12.48 3.88 -11.95
C LYS A 226 -11.32 3.29 -12.75
N ILE A 227 -11.44 3.30 -14.08
CA ILE A 227 -10.40 2.78 -14.99
C ILE A 227 -9.92 3.94 -15.87
N GLU A 228 -8.63 4.17 -15.91
CA GLU A 228 -8.00 5.19 -16.74
C GLU A 228 -6.89 4.59 -17.61
N SER A 229 -6.66 5.22 -18.76
CA SER A 229 -5.54 4.85 -19.64
C SER A 229 -4.22 5.31 -19.05
N GLY A 230 -3.17 4.50 -19.19
CA GLY A 230 -1.83 4.84 -18.75
C GLY A 230 -1.26 6.07 -19.48
N SER A 231 -0.53 6.89 -18.74
CA SER A 231 0.28 8.01 -19.24
C SER A 231 1.54 8.12 -18.38
N GLU A 232 2.49 8.96 -18.78
CA GLU A 232 3.68 9.21 -17.95
C GLU A 232 3.32 9.70 -16.56
N GLU A 233 2.38 10.62 -16.44
CA GLU A 233 1.90 11.14 -15.17
C GLU A 233 1.20 10.05 -14.33
N ARG A 234 0.27 9.31 -14.94
CA ARG A 234 -0.52 8.27 -14.26
C ARG A 234 0.29 7.03 -13.89
N GLY A 235 1.44 6.85 -14.51
CA GLY A 235 2.40 5.80 -14.18
C GLY A 235 3.26 6.10 -12.95
N THR A 236 3.14 7.28 -12.34
CA THR A 236 3.96 7.66 -11.20
C THR A 236 3.42 7.09 -9.89
N VAL A 237 4.33 6.89 -8.93
CA VAL A 237 3.97 6.50 -7.56
C VAL A 237 3.09 7.56 -6.90
N ALA A 238 3.42 8.84 -7.10
CA ALA A 238 2.63 9.96 -6.58
C ALA A 238 1.17 9.90 -7.04
N TYR A 239 0.94 9.65 -8.33
CA TYR A 239 -0.41 9.48 -8.85
C TYR A 239 -1.11 8.29 -8.17
N SER A 240 -0.42 7.16 -7.99
CA SER A 240 -1.01 5.97 -7.37
C SER A 240 -1.45 6.20 -5.92
N VAL A 241 -0.68 6.97 -5.15
CA VAL A 241 -1.02 7.33 -3.76
C VAL A 241 -2.27 8.20 -3.71
N ARG A 242 -2.39 9.18 -4.61
CA ARG A 242 -3.53 10.10 -4.67
C ARG A 242 -4.77 9.48 -5.30
N ASN A 243 -4.63 8.40 -6.05
CA ASN A 243 -5.70 7.73 -6.78
C ASN A 243 -5.75 6.23 -6.47
N PRO A 244 -5.90 5.82 -5.18
CA PRO A 244 -5.79 4.42 -4.77
C PRO A 244 -6.89 3.53 -5.37
N ALA A 245 -8.07 4.08 -5.64
CA ALA A 245 -9.21 3.37 -6.23
C ALA A 245 -9.28 3.50 -7.77
N THR A 246 -8.23 3.99 -8.44
CA THR A 246 -8.21 4.13 -9.91
C THR A 246 -7.28 3.10 -10.51
N TYR A 247 -7.81 2.16 -11.30
CA TYR A 247 -7.03 1.19 -12.04
C TYR A 247 -6.45 1.81 -13.32
N ILE A 248 -5.15 1.64 -13.57
CA ILE A 248 -4.49 2.17 -14.76
C ILE A 248 -4.37 1.09 -15.82
N LYS A 249 -5.16 1.20 -16.87
CA LYS A 249 -5.12 0.28 -18.01
C LYS A 249 -3.99 0.68 -18.96
N TYR A 250 -3.01 -0.18 -19.08
CA TYR A 250 -1.94 0.03 -20.04
C TYR A 250 -2.45 -0.22 -21.47
N SER A 251 -2.48 0.82 -22.29
CA SER A 251 -2.68 0.63 -23.73
C SER A 251 -1.30 0.40 -24.37
N ARG A 252 -1.03 -0.81 -24.85
CA ARG A 252 0.05 -0.98 -25.79
C ARG A 252 -0.33 -0.18 -27.04
N SER A 253 0.28 0.98 -27.26
CA SER A 253 0.35 1.51 -28.61
C SER A 253 1.11 0.48 -29.47
N LYS A 254 0.45 -0.03 -30.48
CA LYS A 254 1.09 -0.84 -31.53
C LYS A 254 2.09 -0.01 -32.28
#